data_41c2fd0da2c5ce377c87e857bb3ad4da
#
_entry.id   41c2fd0da2c5ce377c87e857bb3ad4da
#
_cell.length_a   1.000
_cell.length_b   1.000
_cell.length_c   1.000
_cell.angle_alpha   90.00
_cell.angle_beta   90.00
_cell.angle_gamma   90.00
#
_symmetry.space_group_name_H-M   'P 1'
#
loop_
_entity.id
_entity.type
_entity.pdbx_description
1 polymer ?
#
loop_
_entity_poly.entity_id
_entity_poly.type
_entity_poly.pdbx_seq_one_letter_code
_entity_poly.pdbx_strand_id
1 'polypeptide(L)'
;MKIAQIAPLMESVPPRLYGGTERIVSYLTDELVRLGHEVTLFASADSVTAAELVGCASMALRLDRNVRDPIPYYMLMLDRVRQLAEEFDILHFHIDQFHFPLFRRLADRTLTTLHGRQDCPDLKPLYLGFSEMPLVSISNDQRGPIANANFVATVNHGIPTNLYKPIYNPRGGYLAFLGRISPEKRPDRAIRIARALGIPLKIAAKVDKVDEVYFREKIAPLLRGPGVEFLGEINERSKTAFLGEARALLFPIDWPEPFGLVMIEAMACGTPVLAFRQGSVAEIIDHGVTGAVVDTMDEALRMLPRVLALDRHAVRRRFEQRFSSARMATDYVALYRSLLKRSSISERETIVPLPRPVLEKKLNGQVFTAIERAALPKRVVYSDFAATCGDFRLRSQCVA
;
A
#
# COMPACT_ATOMS: atom_id res chain seq x y z
N MET A 1 4.49 22.41 -6.22
CA MET A 1 4.65 21.35 -7.24
C MET A 1 3.26 20.97 -7.73
N LYS A 2 3.16 20.68 -9.02
CA LYS A 2 1.97 20.06 -9.62
C LYS A 2 2.10 18.54 -9.55
N ILE A 3 1.21 17.88 -8.84
CA ILE A 3 1.32 16.46 -8.49
C ILE A 3 0.07 15.72 -8.97
N ALA A 4 0.25 14.70 -9.80
CA ALA A 4 -0.80 13.75 -10.11
C ALA A 4 -0.76 12.60 -9.11
N GLN A 5 -1.90 12.30 -8.46
CA GLN A 5 -2.13 11.13 -7.62
C GLN A 5 -3.03 10.17 -8.40
N ILE A 6 -2.53 8.98 -8.73
CA ILE A 6 -3.25 7.99 -9.54
C ILE A 6 -3.68 6.84 -8.64
N ALA A 7 -4.96 6.84 -8.25
CA ALA A 7 -5.56 5.87 -7.34
C ALA A 7 -6.10 4.62 -8.06
N PRO A 8 -6.28 3.50 -7.35
CA PRO A 8 -7.10 2.39 -7.85
C PRO A 8 -8.54 2.84 -8.10
N LEU A 9 -9.20 2.21 -9.07
CA LEU A 9 -10.60 2.50 -9.42
C LEU A 9 -11.60 1.56 -8.73
N MET A 10 -11.11 0.60 -7.92
CA MET A 10 -11.97 -0.42 -7.32
C MET A 10 -12.89 0.15 -6.24
N GLU A 11 -12.41 1.12 -5.47
CA GLU A 11 -13.19 1.86 -4.47
C GLU A 11 -13.08 3.36 -4.73
N SER A 12 -13.98 4.17 -4.14
CA SER A 12 -13.85 5.64 -4.12
C SER A 12 -12.70 6.09 -3.21
N VAL A 13 -12.22 7.30 -3.37
CA VAL A 13 -11.21 7.93 -2.51
C VAL A 13 -11.85 9.08 -1.71
N PRO A 14 -12.05 8.95 -0.37
CA PRO A 14 -11.86 7.75 0.43
C PRO A 14 -12.92 6.66 0.17
N PRO A 15 -12.63 5.40 0.51
CA PRO A 15 -13.59 4.32 0.35
C PRO A 15 -14.72 4.43 1.36
N ARG A 16 -15.93 4.01 0.97
CA ARG A 16 -17.11 4.04 1.85
C ARG A 16 -17.02 3.06 3.01
N LEU A 17 -16.44 1.89 2.76
CA LEU A 17 -16.27 0.82 3.76
C LEU A 17 -14.82 0.32 3.77
N TYR A 18 -14.57 -0.82 3.14
CA TYR A 18 -13.25 -1.43 3.03
C TYR A 18 -12.47 -0.84 1.85
N GLY A 19 -11.16 -0.59 2.03
CA GLY A 19 -10.28 -0.04 1.00
C GLY A 19 -9.07 0.64 1.67
N GLY A 20 -8.02 -0.16 1.94
CA GLY A 20 -6.83 0.36 2.64
C GLY A 20 -6.03 1.34 1.80
N THR A 21 -5.81 0.99 0.53
CA THR A 21 -5.04 1.79 -0.42
C THR A 21 -5.70 3.15 -0.67
N GLU A 22 -6.97 3.14 -1.05
CA GLU A 22 -7.72 4.36 -1.39
C GLU A 22 -7.85 5.28 -0.17
N ARG A 23 -7.93 4.72 1.03
CA ARG A 23 -7.92 5.48 2.29
C ARG A 23 -6.60 6.22 2.48
N ILE A 24 -5.48 5.55 2.28
CA ILE A 24 -4.15 6.16 2.38
C ILE A 24 -3.93 7.20 1.28
N VAL A 25 -4.39 6.93 0.05
CA VAL A 25 -4.32 7.90 -1.05
C VAL A 25 -5.10 9.16 -0.70
N SER A 26 -6.32 9.03 -0.12
CA SER A 26 -7.11 10.18 0.34
C SER A 26 -6.32 11.01 1.36
N TYR A 27 -5.77 10.38 2.41
CA TYR A 27 -5.03 11.11 3.45
C TYR A 27 -3.77 11.79 2.90
N LEU A 28 -3.04 11.13 2.00
CA LEU A 28 -1.86 11.69 1.37
C LEU A 28 -2.24 12.88 0.48
N THR A 29 -3.27 12.72 -0.35
CA THR A 29 -3.74 13.77 -1.27
C THR A 29 -4.16 15.03 -0.51
N ASP A 30 -4.99 14.90 0.51
CA ASP A 30 -5.46 16.04 1.30
C ASP A 30 -4.33 16.72 2.07
N GLU A 31 -3.35 15.97 2.58
CA GLU A 31 -2.16 16.56 3.23
C GLU A 31 -1.24 17.28 2.23
N LEU A 32 -1.09 16.78 1.02
CA LEU A 32 -0.32 17.46 -0.02
C LEU A 32 -0.96 18.79 -0.41
N VAL A 33 -2.29 18.84 -0.54
CA VAL A 33 -3.05 20.09 -0.75
C VAL A 33 -2.84 21.05 0.44
N ARG A 34 -2.95 20.54 1.68
CA ARG A 34 -2.72 21.33 2.89
C ARG A 34 -1.29 21.90 2.97
N LEU A 35 -0.30 21.20 2.41
CA LEU A 35 1.07 21.66 2.29
C LEU A 35 1.29 22.69 1.15
N GLY A 36 0.23 23.10 0.44
CA GLY A 36 0.26 24.11 -0.60
C GLY A 36 0.70 23.59 -1.97
N HIS A 37 0.55 22.28 -2.25
CA HIS A 37 0.80 21.72 -3.57
C HIS A 37 -0.47 21.77 -4.42
N GLU A 38 -0.32 21.92 -5.74
CA GLU A 38 -1.39 21.74 -6.73
C GLU A 38 -1.51 20.24 -7.00
N VAL A 39 -2.60 19.62 -6.55
CA VAL A 39 -2.77 18.18 -6.64
C VAL A 39 -3.99 17.85 -7.49
N THR A 40 -3.82 16.94 -8.45
CA THR A 40 -4.91 16.36 -9.24
C THR A 40 -5.02 14.88 -8.91
N LEU A 41 -6.19 14.44 -8.48
CA LEU A 41 -6.49 13.03 -8.15
C LEU A 41 -7.21 12.38 -9.35
N PHE A 42 -6.60 11.33 -9.92
CA PHE A 42 -7.22 10.43 -10.88
C PHE A 42 -7.83 9.25 -10.13
N ALA A 43 -9.16 9.19 -10.08
CA ALA A 43 -9.91 8.19 -9.31
C ALA A 43 -11.30 7.97 -9.92
N SER A 44 -12.16 7.19 -9.25
CA SER A 44 -13.58 7.12 -9.62
C SER A 44 -14.30 8.45 -9.32
N ALA A 45 -15.30 8.80 -10.12
CA ALA A 45 -15.99 10.11 -10.04
C ALA A 45 -16.84 10.32 -8.77
N ASP A 46 -17.13 9.24 -8.03
CA ASP A 46 -17.79 9.28 -6.72
C ASP A 46 -16.80 9.52 -5.55
N SER A 47 -15.54 9.81 -5.84
CA SER A 47 -14.52 10.19 -4.86
C SER A 47 -14.75 11.60 -4.33
N VAL A 48 -14.28 11.87 -3.09
CA VAL A 48 -14.35 13.17 -2.43
C VAL A 48 -12.94 13.56 -1.95
N THR A 49 -12.42 14.68 -2.41
CA THR A 49 -11.06 15.14 -2.13
C THR A 49 -10.98 16.66 -2.08
N ALA A 50 -9.96 17.18 -1.39
CA ALA A 50 -9.61 18.60 -1.43
C ALA A 50 -8.82 18.97 -2.71
N ALA A 51 -8.33 17.99 -3.48
CA ALA A 51 -7.61 18.18 -4.73
C ALA A 51 -8.57 18.35 -5.92
N GLU A 52 -8.05 18.71 -7.08
CA GLU A 52 -8.79 18.59 -8.34
C GLU A 52 -9.05 17.10 -8.63
N LEU A 53 -10.31 16.74 -8.97
CA LEU A 53 -10.71 15.38 -9.28
C LEU A 53 -10.88 15.17 -10.78
N VAL A 54 -10.12 14.22 -11.34
CA VAL A 54 -10.35 13.68 -12.69
C VAL A 54 -11.02 12.32 -12.55
N GLY A 55 -12.33 12.27 -12.81
CA GLY A 55 -13.13 11.04 -12.75
C GLY A 55 -12.81 10.11 -13.91
N CYS A 56 -12.21 8.95 -13.63
CA CYS A 56 -11.81 7.94 -14.62
C CYS A 56 -12.79 6.76 -14.75
N ALA A 57 -13.77 6.67 -13.87
CA ALA A 57 -14.93 5.78 -13.91
C ALA A 57 -16.10 6.53 -13.28
N SER A 58 -17.34 6.20 -13.65
CA SER A 58 -18.54 6.87 -13.13
C SER A 58 -18.71 6.72 -11.61
N MET A 59 -18.26 5.58 -11.08
CA MET A 59 -18.25 5.26 -9.66
C MET A 59 -17.21 4.15 -9.39
N ALA A 60 -16.95 3.84 -8.13
CA ALA A 60 -16.12 2.73 -7.70
C ALA A 60 -16.50 1.44 -8.42
N LEU A 61 -15.55 0.81 -9.14
CA LEU A 61 -15.84 -0.33 -10.03
C LEU A 61 -16.38 -1.55 -9.27
N ARG A 62 -15.99 -1.74 -8.01
CA ARG A 62 -16.49 -2.84 -7.17
C ARG A 62 -17.98 -2.68 -6.84
N LEU A 63 -18.49 -1.46 -6.84
CA LEU A 63 -19.88 -1.14 -6.52
C LEU A 63 -20.77 -1.08 -7.76
N ASP A 64 -20.19 -0.98 -8.95
CA ASP A 64 -20.92 -0.99 -10.22
C ASP A 64 -21.22 -2.40 -10.69
N ARG A 65 -22.49 -2.80 -10.61
CA ARG A 65 -22.95 -4.15 -11.00
C ARG A 65 -22.82 -4.45 -12.50
N ASN A 66 -22.62 -3.42 -13.32
CA ASN A 66 -22.46 -3.57 -14.79
C ASN A 66 -21.01 -3.86 -15.16
N VAL A 67 -20.04 -3.56 -14.29
CA VAL A 67 -18.62 -3.84 -14.53
C VAL A 67 -18.32 -5.30 -14.30
N ARG A 68 -17.77 -5.96 -15.33
CA ARG A 68 -17.34 -7.36 -15.28
C ARG A 68 -15.84 -7.49 -15.30
N ASP A 69 -15.15 -6.59 -15.99
CA ASP A 69 -13.71 -6.52 -16.11
C ASP A 69 -13.23 -5.08 -15.85
N PRO A 70 -12.42 -4.84 -14.82
CA PRO A 70 -11.89 -3.52 -14.50
C PRO A 70 -10.75 -3.07 -15.45
N ILE A 71 -10.07 -3.99 -16.14
CA ILE A 71 -8.87 -3.69 -16.94
C ILE A 71 -9.12 -2.58 -17.97
N PRO A 72 -10.19 -2.59 -18.79
CA PRO A 72 -10.46 -1.52 -19.75
C PRO A 72 -10.53 -0.13 -19.12
N TYR A 73 -11.10 -0.01 -17.92
CA TYR A 73 -11.15 1.26 -17.20
C TYR A 73 -9.77 1.76 -16.77
N TYR A 74 -8.91 0.85 -16.30
CA TYR A 74 -7.50 1.18 -16.01
C TYR A 74 -6.74 1.62 -17.26
N MET A 75 -6.96 0.96 -18.40
CA MET A 75 -6.35 1.37 -19.67
C MET A 75 -6.75 2.79 -20.07
N LEU A 76 -8.05 3.11 -19.98
CA LEU A 76 -8.57 4.47 -20.27
C LEU A 76 -8.02 5.51 -19.29
N MET A 77 -7.95 5.19 -17.99
CA MET A 77 -7.33 6.05 -16.99
C MET A 77 -5.86 6.33 -17.32
N LEU A 78 -5.09 5.28 -17.63
CA LEU A 78 -3.67 5.41 -17.96
C LEU A 78 -3.45 6.23 -19.22
N ASP A 79 -4.29 6.08 -20.24
CA ASP A 79 -4.25 6.92 -21.43
C ASP A 79 -4.55 8.39 -21.10
N ARG A 80 -5.56 8.65 -20.26
CA ARG A 80 -5.89 10.00 -19.80
C ARG A 80 -4.73 10.65 -19.02
N VAL A 81 -4.12 9.91 -18.08
CA VAL A 81 -2.95 10.37 -17.32
C VAL A 81 -1.79 10.66 -18.28
N ARG A 82 -1.58 9.80 -19.30
CA ARG A 82 -0.51 9.95 -20.28
C ARG A 82 -0.68 11.22 -21.13
N GLN A 83 -1.91 11.55 -21.53
CA GLN A 83 -2.23 12.77 -22.29
C GLN A 83 -1.93 14.04 -21.49
N LEU A 84 -2.13 14.01 -20.17
CA LEU A 84 -1.94 15.15 -19.26
C LEU A 84 -0.56 15.14 -18.57
N ALA A 85 0.30 14.15 -18.86
CA ALA A 85 1.53 13.93 -18.08
C ALA A 85 2.47 15.15 -18.05
N GLU A 86 2.51 15.95 -19.13
CA GLU A 86 3.37 17.14 -19.22
C GLU A 86 2.91 18.31 -18.32
N GLU A 87 1.70 18.25 -17.79
CA GLU A 87 1.16 19.27 -16.87
C GLU A 87 1.67 19.10 -15.43
N PHE A 88 2.28 17.94 -15.11
CA PHE A 88 2.69 17.58 -13.76
C PHE A 88 4.20 17.51 -13.58
N ASP A 89 4.67 18.00 -12.44
CA ASP A 89 6.04 17.80 -12.00
C ASP A 89 6.28 16.35 -11.57
N ILE A 90 5.29 15.73 -10.92
CA ILE A 90 5.34 14.36 -10.36
C ILE A 90 4.09 13.58 -10.75
N LEU A 91 4.30 12.33 -11.17
CA LEU A 91 3.28 11.33 -11.41
C LEU A 91 3.41 10.23 -10.32
N HIS A 92 2.51 10.20 -9.35
CA HIS A 92 2.54 9.22 -8.26
C HIS A 92 1.45 8.18 -8.39
N PHE A 93 1.83 6.94 -8.66
CA PHE A 93 0.93 5.82 -8.91
C PHE A 93 0.76 4.94 -7.67
N HIS A 94 -0.48 4.51 -7.43
CA HIS A 94 -0.89 3.59 -6.35
C HIS A 94 -1.57 2.33 -6.91
N ILE A 95 -1.28 1.99 -8.16
CA ILE A 95 -1.89 0.90 -8.93
C ILE A 95 -0.88 -0.19 -9.29
N ASP A 96 0.10 -0.40 -8.42
CA ASP A 96 1.21 -1.35 -8.62
C ASP A 96 1.91 -1.11 -9.99
N GLN A 97 2.15 -2.13 -10.78
CA GLN A 97 2.94 -2.12 -12.01
C GLN A 97 2.18 -1.77 -13.30
N PHE A 98 0.87 -1.54 -13.25
CA PHE A 98 0.03 -1.39 -14.45
C PHE A 98 0.49 -0.29 -15.42
N HIS A 99 1.10 0.76 -14.92
CA HIS A 99 1.53 1.93 -15.71
C HIS A 99 2.95 1.78 -16.31
N PHE A 100 3.77 0.83 -15.87
CA PHE A 100 5.19 0.74 -16.23
C PHE A 100 5.47 0.82 -17.73
N PRO A 101 4.81 0.04 -18.62
CA PRO A 101 5.11 0.08 -20.05
C PRO A 101 4.86 1.46 -20.69
N LEU A 102 3.83 2.18 -20.19
CA LEU A 102 3.43 3.47 -20.76
C LEU A 102 4.26 4.64 -20.23
N PHE A 103 4.79 4.53 -18.99
CA PHE A 103 5.45 5.61 -18.27
C PHE A 103 6.96 5.40 -18.06
N ARG A 104 7.55 4.33 -18.61
CA ARG A 104 8.99 4.06 -18.43
C ARG A 104 9.90 5.19 -18.91
N ARG A 105 9.50 5.96 -19.94
CA ARG A 105 10.24 7.13 -20.41
C ARG A 105 10.09 8.37 -19.52
N LEU A 106 9.21 8.32 -18.55
CA LEU A 106 8.93 9.35 -17.55
C LEU A 106 9.33 8.88 -16.15
N ALA A 107 10.20 7.85 -16.04
CA ALA A 107 10.63 7.26 -14.77
C ALA A 107 11.30 8.29 -13.83
N ASP A 108 11.93 9.29 -14.39
CA ASP A 108 12.61 10.39 -13.67
C ASP A 108 11.66 11.29 -12.86
N ARG A 109 10.38 11.34 -13.21
CA ARG A 109 9.32 12.07 -12.49
C ARG A 109 8.14 11.20 -12.09
N THR A 110 8.29 9.88 -12.23
CA THR A 110 7.28 8.88 -11.85
C THR A 110 7.68 8.23 -10.53
N LEU A 111 6.71 8.00 -9.66
CA LEU A 111 6.88 7.26 -8.42
C LEU A 111 5.76 6.24 -8.27
N THR A 112 6.07 5.06 -7.76
CA THR A 112 5.07 4.02 -7.51
C THR A 112 5.13 3.58 -6.06
N THR A 113 4.05 3.78 -5.31
CA THR A 113 3.90 3.16 -4.00
C THR A 113 3.24 1.80 -4.13
N LEU A 114 3.92 0.76 -3.66
CA LEU A 114 3.40 -0.59 -3.60
C LEU A 114 2.61 -0.78 -2.30
N HIS A 115 1.32 -1.13 -2.40
CA HIS A 115 0.46 -1.30 -1.22
C HIS A 115 0.23 -2.77 -0.84
N GLY A 116 0.33 -3.66 -1.81
CA GLY A 116 0.09 -5.09 -1.67
C GLY A 116 1.34 -5.91 -1.36
N ARG A 117 1.14 -7.22 -1.32
CA ARG A 117 2.22 -8.22 -1.21
C ARG A 117 3.05 -8.25 -2.48
N GLN A 118 4.36 -8.54 -2.32
CA GLN A 118 5.32 -8.61 -3.42
C GLN A 118 5.95 -10.01 -3.56
N ASP A 119 5.39 -11.03 -2.92
CA ASP A 119 5.91 -12.39 -2.89
C ASP A 119 5.38 -13.31 -4.00
N CYS A 120 4.57 -12.79 -4.93
CA CYS A 120 4.21 -13.51 -6.14
C CYS A 120 5.45 -13.72 -7.01
N PRO A 121 5.79 -14.97 -7.39
CA PRO A 121 7.00 -15.27 -8.17
C PRO A 121 7.09 -14.52 -9.50
N ASP A 122 5.94 -14.26 -10.15
CA ASP A 122 5.83 -13.58 -11.45
C ASP A 122 6.24 -12.10 -11.39
N LEU A 123 6.29 -11.50 -10.21
CA LEU A 123 6.69 -10.11 -10.03
C LEU A 123 8.20 -9.90 -10.21
N LYS A 124 9.03 -10.90 -9.89
CA LYS A 124 10.49 -10.78 -10.01
C LYS A 124 10.96 -10.44 -11.43
N PRO A 125 10.59 -11.20 -12.48
CA PRO A 125 10.99 -10.86 -13.84
C PRO A 125 10.41 -9.52 -14.32
N LEU A 126 9.22 -9.15 -13.86
CA LEU A 126 8.61 -7.86 -14.19
C LEU A 126 9.47 -6.69 -13.65
N TYR A 127 9.80 -6.68 -12.36
CA TYR A 127 10.61 -5.60 -11.78
C TYR A 127 12.05 -5.56 -12.31
N LEU A 128 12.61 -6.70 -12.73
CA LEU A 128 13.89 -6.72 -13.45
C LEU A 128 13.78 -6.10 -14.85
N GLY A 129 12.67 -6.34 -15.55
CA GLY A 129 12.40 -5.76 -16.87
C GLY A 129 12.11 -4.25 -16.87
N PHE A 130 11.74 -3.70 -15.69
CA PHE A 130 11.44 -2.29 -15.47
C PHE A 130 12.28 -1.71 -14.33
N SER A 131 13.59 -2.04 -14.31
CA SER A 131 14.52 -1.66 -13.26
C SER A 131 14.74 -0.14 -13.11
N GLU A 132 14.35 0.65 -14.10
CA GLU A 132 14.37 2.11 -14.06
C GLU A 132 13.19 2.73 -13.27
N MET A 133 12.09 1.99 -13.06
CA MET A 133 10.89 2.52 -12.41
C MET A 133 11.09 2.67 -10.90
N PRO A 134 10.99 3.92 -10.34
CA PRO A 134 11.21 4.15 -8.91
C PRO A 134 10.04 3.64 -8.08
N LEU A 135 10.37 2.84 -7.05
CA LEU A 135 9.40 2.20 -6.15
C LEU A 135 9.52 2.74 -4.74
N VAL A 136 8.39 2.86 -4.06
CA VAL A 136 8.31 3.08 -2.61
C VAL A 136 7.64 1.88 -1.96
N SER A 137 8.32 1.30 -1.00
CA SER A 137 7.71 0.30 -0.11
C SER A 137 7.05 0.96 1.09
N ILE A 138 6.08 0.28 1.69
CA ILE A 138 5.39 0.76 2.89
C ILE A 138 5.94 0.16 4.19
N SER A 139 6.80 -0.84 4.06
CA SER A 139 7.66 -1.40 5.11
C SER A 139 8.95 -1.95 4.50
N ASN A 140 9.96 -2.22 5.33
CA ASN A 140 11.18 -2.85 4.84
C ASN A 140 10.96 -4.34 4.53
N ASP A 141 10.12 -5.03 5.30
CA ASP A 141 9.77 -6.43 5.05
C ASP A 141 9.16 -6.64 3.66
N GLN A 142 8.30 -5.70 3.21
CA GLN A 142 7.66 -5.78 1.90
C GLN A 142 8.67 -5.88 0.74
N ARG A 143 9.88 -5.36 0.90
CA ARG A 143 10.94 -5.42 -0.13
C ARG A 143 11.55 -6.80 -0.30
N GLY A 144 11.53 -7.62 0.76
CA GLY A 144 12.27 -8.88 0.83
C GLY A 144 12.11 -9.77 -0.42
N PRO A 145 10.89 -10.05 -0.89
CA PRO A 145 10.66 -10.91 -2.06
C PRO A 145 11.24 -10.37 -3.37
N ILE A 146 11.35 -9.04 -3.52
CA ILE A 146 11.80 -8.32 -4.72
C ILE A 146 12.93 -7.33 -4.40
N ALA A 147 13.88 -7.72 -3.54
CA ALA A 147 14.93 -6.85 -3.01
C ALA A 147 15.79 -6.14 -4.09
N ASN A 148 15.87 -6.69 -5.30
CA ASN A 148 16.61 -6.12 -6.44
C ASN A 148 15.80 -5.11 -7.27
N ALA A 149 14.52 -4.85 -6.91
CA ALA A 149 13.73 -3.82 -7.57
C ALA A 149 14.22 -2.42 -7.17
N ASN A 150 13.91 -1.41 -7.98
CA ASN A 150 14.40 -0.04 -7.77
C ASN A 150 13.68 0.69 -6.64
N PHE A 151 13.83 0.22 -5.41
CA PHE A 151 13.31 0.91 -4.23
C PHE A 151 14.12 2.16 -3.92
N VAL A 152 13.50 3.32 -4.07
CA VAL A 152 14.10 4.62 -3.77
C VAL A 152 13.86 5.07 -2.32
N ALA A 153 12.81 4.54 -1.67
CA ALA A 153 12.49 4.81 -0.25
C ALA A 153 11.60 3.72 0.35
N THR A 154 11.48 3.71 1.70
CA THR A 154 10.37 3.13 2.46
C THR A 154 9.63 4.29 3.14
N VAL A 155 8.33 4.43 2.86
CA VAL A 155 7.47 5.42 3.52
C VAL A 155 6.32 4.69 4.20
N ASN A 156 6.40 4.58 5.52
CA ASN A 156 5.33 3.98 6.30
C ASN A 156 4.04 4.77 6.13
N HIS A 157 2.89 4.08 6.08
CA HIS A 157 1.59 4.74 6.07
C HIS A 157 1.37 5.63 7.28
N GLY A 158 0.54 6.65 7.09
CA GLY A 158 0.10 7.55 8.13
C GLY A 158 -1.39 7.85 7.99
N ILE A 159 -2.05 8.08 9.12
CA ILE A 159 -3.44 8.47 9.19
C ILE A 159 -3.60 9.82 9.91
N PRO A 160 -4.67 10.61 9.66
CA PRO A 160 -4.87 11.88 10.33
C PRO A 160 -4.92 11.74 11.84
N THR A 161 -4.21 12.59 12.56
CA THR A 161 -4.13 12.52 14.03
C THR A 161 -5.47 12.81 14.72
N ASN A 162 -6.37 13.50 14.05
CA ASN A 162 -7.71 13.83 14.53
C ASN A 162 -8.79 12.81 14.10
N LEU A 163 -8.43 11.79 13.30
CA LEU A 163 -9.38 10.77 12.81
C LEU A 163 -9.96 9.94 13.96
N TYR A 164 -9.09 9.55 14.89
CA TYR A 164 -9.46 8.78 16.08
C TYR A 164 -9.13 9.55 17.34
N LYS A 165 -10.11 9.63 18.25
CA LYS A 165 -9.92 10.22 19.57
C LYS A 165 -9.33 9.16 20.52
N PRO A 166 -8.22 9.45 21.23
CA PRO A 166 -7.66 8.50 22.18
C PRO A 166 -8.55 8.36 23.41
N ILE A 167 -8.70 7.13 23.91
CA ILE A 167 -9.40 6.81 25.14
C ILE A 167 -8.37 6.24 26.13
N TYR A 168 -8.00 7.03 27.12
CA TYR A 168 -6.94 6.65 28.06
C TYR A 168 -7.43 5.79 29.21
N ASN A 169 -8.72 5.88 29.56
CA ASN A 169 -9.36 5.10 30.62
C ASN A 169 -10.51 4.26 30.03
N PRO A 170 -10.21 3.15 29.30
CA PRO A 170 -11.23 2.35 28.65
C PRO A 170 -12.12 1.63 29.68
N ARG A 171 -13.42 1.61 29.43
CA ARG A 171 -14.43 0.94 30.28
C ARG A 171 -14.97 -0.34 29.64
N GLY A 172 -14.60 -0.62 28.38
CA GLY A 172 -15.18 -1.72 27.63
C GLY A 172 -14.84 -3.13 28.13
N GLY A 173 -13.71 -3.30 28.82
CA GLY A 173 -13.35 -4.56 29.47
C GLY A 173 -13.06 -5.73 28.52
N TYR A 174 -12.98 -5.50 27.20
CA TYR A 174 -12.80 -6.52 26.17
C TYR A 174 -11.50 -6.37 25.39
N LEU A 175 -11.11 -7.45 24.72
CA LEU A 175 -10.10 -7.45 23.65
C LEU A 175 -10.77 -7.22 22.30
N ALA A 176 -10.11 -6.53 21.37
CA ALA A 176 -10.63 -6.27 20.02
C ALA A 176 -9.91 -7.14 18.98
N PHE A 177 -10.65 -7.60 17.98
CA PHE A 177 -10.15 -8.08 16.72
C PHE A 177 -10.83 -7.28 15.60
N LEU A 178 -10.05 -6.67 14.69
CA LEU A 178 -10.56 -5.88 13.57
C LEU A 178 -9.89 -6.34 12.27
N GLY A 179 -10.70 -6.72 11.26
CA GLY A 179 -10.16 -7.13 9.96
C GLY A 179 -11.14 -7.90 9.09
N ARG A 180 -10.62 -8.81 8.25
CA ARG A 180 -11.42 -9.81 7.54
C ARG A 180 -11.43 -11.12 8.31
N ILE A 181 -12.48 -11.90 8.14
CA ILE A 181 -12.47 -13.30 8.52
C ILE A 181 -11.79 -14.08 7.39
N SER A 182 -10.55 -14.44 7.59
CA SER A 182 -9.80 -15.24 6.63
C SER A 182 -8.75 -16.10 7.32
N PRO A 183 -8.26 -17.19 6.71
CA PRO A 183 -7.26 -18.07 7.30
C PRO A 183 -6.00 -17.33 7.74
N GLU A 184 -5.54 -16.38 6.95
CA GLU A 184 -4.32 -15.61 7.21
C GLU A 184 -4.47 -14.58 8.35
N LYS A 185 -5.68 -14.10 8.64
CA LYS A 185 -5.92 -13.16 9.76
C LYS A 185 -6.14 -13.86 11.10
N ARG A 186 -6.36 -15.18 11.12
CA ARG A 186 -6.39 -16.04 12.30
C ARG A 186 -7.32 -15.58 13.43
N PRO A 187 -8.61 -15.26 13.17
CA PRO A 187 -9.55 -14.94 14.23
C PRO A 187 -9.70 -16.08 15.26
N ASP A 188 -9.44 -17.33 14.88
CA ASP A 188 -9.39 -18.48 15.76
C ASP A 188 -8.33 -18.33 16.87
N ARG A 189 -7.15 -17.79 16.56
CA ARG A 189 -6.11 -17.49 17.58
C ARG A 189 -6.58 -16.40 18.54
N ALA A 190 -7.23 -15.33 18.05
CA ALA A 190 -7.78 -14.29 18.91
C ALA A 190 -8.79 -14.84 19.90
N ILE A 191 -9.72 -15.71 19.45
CA ILE A 191 -10.73 -16.36 20.29
C ILE A 191 -10.06 -17.23 21.35
N ARG A 192 -9.06 -18.03 20.98
CA ARG A 192 -8.34 -18.91 21.93
C ARG A 192 -7.59 -18.11 22.98
N ILE A 193 -6.91 -17.01 22.61
CA ILE A 193 -6.20 -16.12 23.55
C ILE A 193 -7.19 -15.52 24.55
N ALA A 194 -8.28 -14.94 24.07
CA ALA A 194 -9.30 -14.33 24.91
C ALA A 194 -9.90 -15.30 25.91
N ARG A 195 -10.26 -16.51 25.49
CA ARG A 195 -10.82 -17.56 26.34
C ARG A 195 -9.85 -18.08 27.38
N ALA A 196 -8.58 -18.31 27.00
CA ALA A 196 -7.57 -18.80 27.91
C ALA A 196 -7.33 -17.85 29.11
N LEU A 197 -7.57 -16.55 28.89
CA LEU A 197 -7.39 -15.52 29.92
C LEU A 197 -8.72 -15.02 30.52
N GLY A 198 -9.86 -15.59 30.10
CA GLY A 198 -11.18 -15.20 30.60
C GLY A 198 -11.57 -13.75 30.30
N ILE A 199 -11.02 -13.16 29.25
CA ILE A 199 -11.31 -11.77 28.84
C ILE A 199 -12.27 -11.79 27.66
N PRO A 200 -13.40 -11.02 27.69
CA PRO A 200 -14.30 -10.91 26.55
C PRO A 200 -13.57 -10.46 25.28
N LEU A 201 -13.99 -10.98 24.11
CA LEU A 201 -13.48 -10.59 22.80
C LEU A 201 -14.62 -10.05 21.93
N LYS A 202 -14.42 -8.88 21.36
CA LYS A 202 -15.28 -8.35 20.31
C LYS A 202 -14.57 -8.45 18.95
N ILE A 203 -15.26 -9.03 17.97
CA ILE A 203 -14.77 -9.24 16.62
C ILE A 203 -15.58 -8.35 15.69
N ALA A 204 -14.94 -7.32 15.13
CA ALA A 204 -15.49 -6.53 14.04
C ALA A 204 -14.81 -6.95 12.73
N ALA A 205 -15.53 -7.68 11.89
CA ALA A 205 -14.92 -8.30 10.71
C ALA A 205 -15.92 -8.52 9.59
N LYS A 206 -15.42 -8.30 8.35
CA LYS A 206 -16.08 -8.68 7.12
C LYS A 206 -15.83 -10.15 6.82
N VAL A 207 -16.84 -10.83 6.27
CA VAL A 207 -16.72 -12.15 5.66
C VAL A 207 -16.86 -11.98 4.15
N ASP A 208 -15.78 -12.15 3.41
CA ASP A 208 -15.82 -12.14 1.95
C ASP A 208 -16.35 -13.48 1.41
N LYS A 209 -16.97 -13.46 0.21
CA LYS A 209 -17.54 -14.66 -0.41
C LYS A 209 -16.54 -15.82 -0.51
N VAL A 210 -15.28 -15.52 -0.79
CA VAL A 210 -14.19 -16.51 -0.87
C VAL A 210 -13.92 -17.17 0.47
N ASP A 211 -14.20 -16.49 1.59
CA ASP A 211 -13.92 -16.95 2.95
C ASP A 211 -15.17 -17.51 3.67
N GLU A 212 -16.34 -17.55 3.03
CA GLU A 212 -17.60 -18.03 3.64
C GLU A 212 -17.50 -19.48 4.15
N VAL A 213 -16.80 -20.34 3.42
CA VAL A 213 -16.60 -21.75 3.82
C VAL A 213 -15.73 -21.80 5.09
N TYR A 214 -14.63 -21.05 5.11
CA TYR A 214 -13.75 -20.95 6.29
C TYR A 214 -14.51 -20.39 7.49
N PHE A 215 -15.29 -19.32 7.29
CA PHE A 215 -16.11 -18.75 8.35
C PHE A 215 -17.07 -19.80 8.94
N ARG A 216 -17.88 -20.44 8.08
CA ARG A 216 -18.91 -21.41 8.50
C ARG A 216 -18.31 -22.61 9.24
N GLU A 217 -17.19 -23.17 8.73
CA GLU A 217 -16.64 -24.42 9.24
C GLU A 217 -15.66 -24.26 10.39
N LYS A 218 -14.89 -23.17 10.41
CA LYS A 218 -13.80 -22.97 11.36
C LYS A 218 -14.09 -21.90 12.42
N ILE A 219 -14.79 -20.82 12.05
CA ILE A 219 -14.98 -19.67 12.94
C ILE A 219 -16.37 -19.68 13.61
N ALA A 220 -17.46 -19.89 12.86
CA ALA A 220 -18.81 -19.88 13.40
C ALA A 220 -19.01 -20.84 14.60
N PRO A 221 -18.45 -22.07 14.61
CA PRO A 221 -18.50 -22.94 15.81
C PRO A 221 -17.81 -22.33 17.03
N LEU A 222 -16.72 -21.57 16.83
CA LEU A 222 -16.00 -20.90 17.89
C LEU A 222 -16.76 -19.68 18.46
N LEU A 223 -17.66 -19.08 17.69
CA LEU A 223 -18.48 -17.94 18.16
C LEU A 223 -19.61 -18.38 19.11
N ARG A 224 -20.00 -19.65 19.14
CA ARG A 224 -21.12 -20.17 19.94
C ARG A 224 -20.83 -20.29 21.45
N GLY A 225 -19.71 -19.85 21.94
CA GLY A 225 -19.36 -19.91 23.36
C GLY A 225 -19.42 -18.57 24.06
N PRO A 226 -19.37 -18.54 25.40
CA PRO A 226 -19.37 -17.29 26.15
C PRO A 226 -18.13 -16.45 25.86
N GLY A 227 -18.26 -15.15 26.06
CA GLY A 227 -17.16 -14.20 26.01
C GLY A 227 -16.69 -13.78 24.62
N VAL A 228 -17.40 -14.16 23.52
CA VAL A 228 -17.08 -13.72 22.15
C VAL A 228 -18.31 -13.08 21.52
N GLU A 229 -18.16 -11.84 21.07
CA GLU A 229 -19.19 -11.08 20.36
C GLU A 229 -18.73 -10.80 18.92
N PHE A 230 -19.50 -11.24 17.93
CA PHE A 230 -19.26 -10.96 16.53
C PHE A 230 -20.17 -9.84 16.04
N LEU A 231 -19.57 -8.69 15.65
CA LEU A 231 -20.29 -7.46 15.29
C LEU A 231 -20.55 -7.33 13.79
N GLY A 232 -19.93 -8.21 12.96
CA GLY A 232 -19.90 -7.99 11.53
C GLY A 232 -18.97 -6.81 11.13
N GLU A 233 -19.21 -6.25 9.96
CA GLU A 233 -18.43 -5.10 9.46
C GLU A 233 -18.87 -3.80 10.15
N ILE A 234 -17.90 -3.01 10.62
CA ILE A 234 -18.14 -1.70 11.23
C ILE A 234 -17.62 -0.58 10.33
N ASN A 235 -18.28 0.58 10.37
CA ASN A 235 -17.85 1.75 9.63
C ASN A 235 -16.78 2.55 10.40
N GLU A 236 -16.19 3.56 9.73
CA GLU A 236 -15.12 4.38 10.28
C GLU A 236 -15.49 5.08 11.58
N ARG A 237 -16.74 5.58 11.69
CA ARG A 237 -17.22 6.31 12.87
C ARG A 237 -17.25 5.42 14.11
N SER A 238 -17.56 4.14 13.94
CA SER A 238 -17.66 3.18 15.05
C SER A 238 -16.28 2.70 15.53
N LYS A 239 -15.23 2.83 14.73
CA LYS A 239 -13.88 2.35 15.05
C LYS A 239 -13.30 3.03 16.30
N THR A 240 -13.52 4.34 16.49
CA THR A 240 -13.02 5.07 17.66
C THR A 240 -13.51 4.43 18.96
N ALA A 241 -14.80 4.17 19.09
CA ALA A 241 -15.36 3.53 20.28
C ALA A 241 -14.91 2.08 20.38
N PHE A 242 -14.96 1.33 19.27
CA PHE A 242 -14.59 -0.07 19.21
C PHE A 242 -13.13 -0.33 19.60
N LEU A 243 -12.18 0.42 19.04
CA LEU A 243 -10.76 0.29 19.35
C LEU A 243 -10.42 0.97 20.66
N GLY A 244 -10.93 2.19 20.91
CA GLY A 244 -10.58 3.00 22.05
C GLY A 244 -11.05 2.40 23.39
N GLU A 245 -12.23 1.77 23.43
CA GLU A 245 -12.74 1.11 24.62
C GLU A 245 -12.14 -0.30 24.83
N ALA A 246 -11.45 -0.85 23.84
CA ALA A 246 -10.75 -2.13 24.00
C ALA A 246 -9.55 -2.01 24.94
N ARG A 247 -9.29 -3.06 25.71
CA ARG A 247 -8.09 -3.18 26.54
C ARG A 247 -6.82 -3.37 25.72
N ALA A 248 -6.92 -4.14 24.63
CA ALA A 248 -5.88 -4.31 23.62
C ALA A 248 -6.49 -4.78 22.29
N LEU A 249 -5.80 -4.50 21.17
CA LEU A 249 -6.04 -5.13 19.89
C LEU A 249 -5.26 -6.44 19.82
N LEU A 250 -5.92 -7.52 19.38
CA LEU A 250 -5.26 -8.77 18.99
C LEU A 250 -5.06 -8.79 17.48
N PHE A 251 -3.82 -8.96 17.05
CA PHE A 251 -3.42 -9.05 15.65
C PHE A 251 -2.63 -10.35 15.40
N PRO A 252 -3.34 -11.52 15.43
CA PRO A 252 -2.72 -12.85 15.48
C PRO A 252 -2.43 -13.44 14.10
N ILE A 253 -2.10 -12.62 13.13
CA ILE A 253 -1.94 -12.96 11.71
C ILE A 253 -0.92 -14.09 11.47
N ASP A 254 -1.06 -14.74 10.30
CA ASP A 254 -0.21 -15.85 9.84
C ASP A 254 0.18 -15.67 8.37
N TRP A 255 0.53 -14.46 8.00
CA TRP A 255 0.96 -14.10 6.66
C TRP A 255 1.85 -12.85 6.68
N PRO A 256 2.73 -12.63 5.68
CA PRO A 256 3.60 -11.45 5.63
C PRO A 256 2.77 -10.19 5.32
N GLU A 257 2.26 -9.57 6.38
CA GLU A 257 1.46 -8.34 6.28
C GLU A 257 2.32 -7.19 5.74
N PRO A 258 1.96 -6.54 4.64
CA PRO A 258 2.75 -5.43 4.09
C PRO A 258 2.87 -4.23 5.03
N PHE A 259 1.80 -3.90 5.79
CA PHE A 259 1.83 -2.81 6.76
C PHE A 259 0.90 -3.03 7.97
N GLY A 260 -0.39 -3.31 7.75
CA GLY A 260 -1.36 -3.54 8.82
C GLY A 260 -1.91 -2.26 9.46
N LEU A 261 -2.71 -1.50 8.71
CA LEU A 261 -3.32 -0.23 9.15
C LEU A 261 -4.03 -0.32 10.50
N VAL A 262 -4.66 -1.44 10.80
CA VAL A 262 -5.40 -1.63 12.06
C VAL A 262 -4.51 -1.49 13.31
N MET A 263 -3.21 -1.77 13.20
CA MET A 263 -2.28 -1.57 14.31
C MET A 263 -2.13 -0.09 14.64
N ILE A 264 -1.94 0.75 13.62
CA ILE A 264 -1.80 2.21 13.83
C ILE A 264 -3.14 2.88 14.15
N GLU A 265 -4.28 2.33 13.67
CA GLU A 265 -5.62 2.75 14.08
C GLU A 265 -5.85 2.50 15.58
N ALA A 266 -5.45 1.33 16.10
CA ALA A 266 -5.50 1.04 17.52
C ALA A 266 -4.58 1.98 18.33
N MET A 267 -3.33 2.17 17.87
CA MET A 267 -2.38 3.08 18.51
C MET A 267 -2.89 4.53 18.52
N ALA A 268 -3.60 4.96 17.46
CA ALA A 268 -4.26 6.28 17.39
C ALA A 268 -5.33 6.45 18.48
N CYS A 269 -6.01 5.38 18.84
CA CYS A 269 -6.95 5.34 19.98
C CYS A 269 -6.25 5.23 21.35
N GLY A 270 -4.92 5.13 21.39
CA GLY A 270 -4.14 4.83 22.60
C GLY A 270 -4.21 3.35 23.00
N THR A 271 -4.71 2.47 22.16
CA THR A 271 -4.91 1.05 22.45
C THR A 271 -3.68 0.24 22.09
N PRO A 272 -3.07 -0.50 23.05
CA PRO A 272 -1.90 -1.31 22.78
C PRO A 272 -2.25 -2.55 21.94
N VAL A 273 -1.25 -3.11 21.25
CA VAL A 273 -1.43 -4.21 20.30
C VAL A 273 -0.65 -5.44 20.73
N LEU A 274 -1.29 -6.61 20.76
CA LEU A 274 -0.60 -7.90 20.80
C LEU A 274 -0.61 -8.50 19.39
N ALA A 275 0.56 -8.60 18.77
CA ALA A 275 0.70 -9.03 17.38
C ALA A 275 1.68 -10.20 17.22
N PHE A 276 1.37 -11.11 16.28
CA PHE A 276 2.29 -12.18 15.90
C PHE A 276 3.31 -11.64 14.89
N ARG A 277 4.56 -12.12 15.01
CA ARG A 277 5.70 -11.69 14.18
C ARG A 277 5.53 -12.18 12.75
N GLN A 278 4.92 -11.36 11.91
CA GLN A 278 4.73 -11.64 10.50
C GLN A 278 4.83 -10.33 9.71
N GLY A 279 5.60 -10.35 8.62
CA GLY A 279 5.74 -9.18 7.75
C GLY A 279 6.22 -7.93 8.51
N SER A 280 5.55 -6.82 8.31
CA SER A 280 5.88 -5.51 8.88
C SER A 280 5.66 -5.36 10.39
N VAL A 281 5.05 -6.34 11.07
CA VAL A 281 4.63 -6.21 12.48
C VAL A 281 5.76 -5.71 13.39
N ALA A 282 6.97 -6.28 13.24
CA ALA A 282 8.12 -5.89 14.06
C ALA A 282 8.64 -4.46 13.77
N GLU A 283 8.29 -3.90 12.61
CA GLU A 283 8.62 -2.52 12.24
C GLU A 283 7.59 -1.52 12.81
N ILE A 284 6.33 -1.94 12.96
CA ILE A 284 5.23 -1.07 13.37
C ILE A 284 5.09 -1.04 14.90
N ILE A 285 5.20 -2.19 15.56
CA ILE A 285 5.01 -2.31 17.00
C ILE A 285 6.34 -2.15 17.72
N ASP A 286 6.45 -1.12 18.57
CA ASP A 286 7.55 -0.96 19.51
C ASP A 286 7.28 -1.85 20.72
N HIS A 287 7.97 -3.01 20.79
CA HIS A 287 7.78 -4.01 21.84
C HIS A 287 8.00 -3.41 23.23
N GLY A 288 7.03 -3.57 24.12
CA GLY A 288 7.05 -3.01 25.47
C GLY A 288 6.61 -1.55 25.58
N VAL A 289 6.32 -0.87 24.46
CA VAL A 289 5.85 0.54 24.43
C VAL A 289 4.46 0.65 23.80
N THR A 290 4.29 0.16 22.56
CA THR A 290 3.00 0.22 21.83
C THR A 290 2.27 -1.10 21.83
N GLY A 291 2.93 -2.16 22.29
CA GLY A 291 2.38 -3.50 22.30
C GLY A 291 3.44 -4.56 22.57
N ALA A 292 3.12 -5.79 22.19
CA ALA A 292 4.08 -6.89 22.16
C ALA A 292 4.05 -7.61 20.80
N VAL A 293 5.23 -7.97 20.30
CA VAL A 293 5.43 -8.85 19.16
C VAL A 293 5.80 -10.23 19.70
N VAL A 294 5.04 -11.25 19.32
CA VAL A 294 5.17 -12.63 19.82
C VAL A 294 5.25 -13.63 18.68
N ASP A 295 5.84 -14.79 18.93
CA ASP A 295 6.04 -15.83 17.93
C ASP A 295 5.11 -17.04 18.15
N THR A 296 4.65 -17.27 19.39
CA THR A 296 3.85 -18.44 19.77
C THR A 296 2.61 -18.08 20.57
N MET A 297 1.66 -19.00 20.63
CA MET A 297 0.46 -18.87 21.49
C MET A 297 0.81 -18.75 22.96
N ASP A 298 1.79 -19.53 23.45
CA ASP A 298 2.21 -19.50 24.85
C ASP A 298 2.85 -18.15 25.20
N GLU A 299 3.63 -17.59 24.28
CA GLU A 299 4.19 -16.25 24.44
C GLU A 299 3.09 -15.19 24.45
N ALA A 300 2.09 -15.30 23.57
CA ALA A 300 0.95 -14.41 23.55
C ALA A 300 0.20 -14.39 24.89
N LEU A 301 -0.03 -15.57 25.48
CA LEU A 301 -0.70 -15.70 26.77
C LEU A 301 0.15 -15.10 27.92
N ARG A 302 1.47 -15.29 27.91
CA ARG A 302 2.38 -14.69 28.91
C ARG A 302 2.50 -13.17 28.77
N MET A 303 2.50 -12.66 27.52
CA MET A 303 2.74 -11.24 27.25
C MET A 303 1.47 -10.38 27.36
N LEU A 304 0.26 -10.94 27.13
CA LEU A 304 -0.96 -10.14 27.14
C LEU A 304 -1.17 -9.37 28.45
N PRO A 305 -0.96 -9.92 29.66
CA PRO A 305 -1.08 -9.14 30.91
C PRO A 305 -0.17 -7.92 30.94
N ARG A 306 1.06 -8.02 30.39
CA ARG A 306 1.99 -6.87 30.27
C ARG A 306 1.50 -5.84 29.26
N VAL A 307 0.95 -6.28 28.11
CA VAL A 307 0.36 -5.40 27.10
C VAL A 307 -0.82 -4.61 27.69
N LEU A 308 -1.65 -5.25 28.52
CA LEU A 308 -2.80 -4.60 29.17
C LEU A 308 -2.39 -3.52 30.18
N ALA A 309 -1.15 -3.53 30.66
CA ALA A 309 -0.60 -2.58 31.62
C ALA A 309 0.18 -1.42 30.98
N LEU A 310 0.30 -1.38 29.64
CA LEU A 310 1.04 -0.34 28.93
C LEU A 310 0.36 1.04 29.05
N ASP A 311 1.18 2.09 29.13
CA ASP A 311 0.71 3.48 29.15
C ASP A 311 0.10 3.88 27.80
N ARG A 312 -1.20 4.08 27.78
CA ARG A 312 -1.95 4.46 26.58
C ARG A 312 -1.55 5.83 26.04
N HIS A 313 -1.05 6.73 26.89
CA HIS A 313 -0.48 8.00 26.45
C HIS A 313 0.82 7.78 25.66
N ALA A 314 1.67 6.86 26.09
CA ALA A 314 2.88 6.50 25.36
C ALA A 314 2.55 5.86 24.01
N VAL A 315 1.56 4.95 23.96
CA VAL A 315 1.05 4.35 22.74
C VAL A 315 0.62 5.42 21.74
N ARG A 316 -0.21 6.38 22.19
CA ARG A 316 -0.69 7.50 21.36
C ARG A 316 0.44 8.39 20.90
N ARG A 317 1.36 8.80 21.77
CA ARG A 317 2.53 9.64 21.39
C ARG A 317 3.37 8.97 20.29
N ARG A 318 3.58 7.64 20.37
CA ARG A 318 4.33 6.90 19.33
C ARG A 318 3.61 6.89 17.99
N PHE A 319 2.29 6.75 17.99
CA PHE A 319 1.48 6.90 16.78
C PHE A 319 1.68 8.28 16.15
N GLU A 320 1.54 9.36 16.92
CA GLU A 320 1.66 10.74 16.41
C GLU A 320 3.04 11.02 15.81
N GLN A 321 4.10 10.49 16.43
CA GLN A 321 5.48 10.64 15.97
C GLN A 321 5.76 9.88 14.67
N ARG A 322 5.22 8.67 14.52
CA ARG A 322 5.63 7.75 13.46
C ARG A 322 4.61 7.57 12.34
N PHE A 323 3.33 7.70 12.64
CA PHE A 323 2.25 7.26 11.75
C PHE A 323 1.17 8.31 11.50
N SER A 324 1.51 9.60 11.62
CA SER A 324 0.63 10.68 11.20
C SER A 324 0.64 10.88 9.67
N SER A 325 -0.50 11.25 9.09
CA SER A 325 -0.59 11.60 7.65
C SER A 325 0.32 12.77 7.29
N ALA A 326 0.50 13.73 8.20
CA ALA A 326 1.39 14.87 8.01
C ALA A 326 2.87 14.43 7.88
N ARG A 327 3.34 13.49 8.73
CA ARG A 327 4.68 12.91 8.60
C ARG A 327 4.81 12.18 7.25
N MET A 328 3.83 11.32 6.89
CA MET A 328 3.83 10.59 5.63
C MET A 328 3.92 11.54 4.42
N ALA A 329 3.12 12.59 4.40
CA ALA A 329 3.15 13.58 3.32
C ALA A 329 4.50 14.33 3.26
N THR A 330 5.09 14.67 4.40
CA THR A 330 6.43 15.31 4.48
C THR A 330 7.49 14.40 3.86
N ASP A 331 7.47 13.10 4.15
CA ASP A 331 8.41 12.13 3.59
C ASP A 331 8.26 12.03 2.07
N TYR A 332 7.01 11.98 1.55
CA TYR A 332 6.77 11.98 0.10
C TYR A 332 7.23 13.29 -0.56
N VAL A 333 6.99 14.45 0.04
CA VAL A 333 7.45 15.73 -0.51
C VAL A 333 8.99 15.79 -0.59
N ALA A 334 9.68 15.27 0.42
CA ALA A 334 11.15 15.17 0.38
C ALA A 334 11.61 14.24 -0.76
N LEU A 335 10.91 13.13 -0.97
CA LEU A 335 11.20 12.19 -2.03
C LEU A 335 10.93 12.77 -3.42
N TYR A 336 9.82 13.49 -3.61
CA TYR A 336 9.50 14.17 -4.88
C TYR A 336 10.59 15.18 -5.25
N ARG A 337 11.03 16.00 -4.28
CA ARG A 337 12.12 16.95 -4.48
C ARG A 337 13.45 16.26 -4.86
N SER A 338 13.71 15.08 -4.29
CA SER A 338 14.90 14.28 -4.61
C SER A 338 14.85 13.75 -6.04
N LEU A 339 13.69 13.28 -6.51
CA LEU A 339 13.49 12.81 -7.89
C LEU A 339 13.73 13.94 -8.88
N LEU A 340 13.09 15.09 -8.70
CA LEU A 340 13.23 16.25 -9.58
C LEU A 340 14.67 16.78 -9.64
N LYS A 341 15.42 16.73 -8.54
CA LYS A 341 16.85 17.11 -8.54
C LYS A 341 17.69 16.15 -9.37
N ARG A 342 17.42 14.84 -9.33
CA ARG A 342 18.14 13.83 -10.13
C ARG A 342 17.88 14.02 -11.62
N SER A 343 16.64 14.31 -12.01
CA SER A 343 16.25 14.59 -13.38
C SER A 343 17.03 15.79 -13.93
N SER A 344 17.07 16.92 -13.20
CA SER A 344 17.77 18.14 -13.61
C SER A 344 19.30 17.98 -13.74
N ILE A 345 19.91 17.06 -13.00
CA ILE A 345 21.35 16.74 -13.10
C ILE A 345 21.59 15.87 -14.36
N SER A 346 20.75 14.85 -14.59
CA SER A 346 20.84 13.98 -15.76
C SER A 346 20.71 14.76 -17.08
N GLU A 347 19.80 15.75 -17.14
CA GLU A 347 19.65 16.62 -18.31
C GLU A 347 20.90 17.48 -18.56
N ARG A 348 21.56 17.95 -17.50
CA ARG A 348 22.81 18.75 -17.63
C ARG A 348 24.01 17.93 -18.05
N GLU A 349 24.09 16.67 -17.63
CA GLU A 349 25.17 15.75 -18.03
C GLU A 349 25.00 15.21 -19.45
N THR A 350 23.76 15.20 -19.99
CA THR A 350 23.48 14.73 -21.36
C THR A 350 23.80 15.79 -22.42
N ILE A 351 24.11 17.05 -22.05
CA ILE A 351 24.67 18.06 -22.96
C ILE A 351 26.20 17.87 -23.05
N VAL A 352 26.62 16.69 -23.47
CA VAL A 352 27.97 16.51 -24.03
C VAL A 352 27.94 17.11 -25.44
N PRO A 353 28.77 18.14 -25.74
CA PRO A 353 28.83 18.67 -27.09
C PRO A 353 29.19 17.53 -28.02
N LEU A 354 28.42 17.32 -29.09
CA LEU A 354 28.79 16.40 -30.15
C LEU A 354 30.26 16.67 -30.52
N PRO A 355 31.13 15.65 -30.55
CA PRO A 355 32.51 15.85 -30.98
C PRO A 355 32.47 16.49 -32.36
N ARG A 356 33.20 17.60 -32.52
CA ARG A 356 33.36 18.25 -33.81
C ARG A 356 33.84 17.22 -34.80
N PRO A 357 33.29 17.18 -36.04
CA PRO A 357 33.74 16.22 -37.03
C PRO A 357 35.26 16.36 -37.21
N VAL A 358 35.99 15.30 -36.94
CA VAL A 358 37.42 15.25 -37.18
C VAL A 358 37.64 15.10 -38.67
N LEU A 359 38.20 16.15 -39.23
CA LEU A 359 38.97 16.28 -40.45
C LEU A 359 38.82 15.21 -41.52
N GLU A 360 38.36 15.70 -42.68
CA GLU A 360 38.44 15.05 -43.99
C GLU A 360 39.88 14.61 -44.31
N LYS A 361 40.10 13.30 -44.48
CA LYS A 361 41.26 12.82 -45.22
C LYS A 361 40.88 12.67 -46.68
N LYS A 362 41.44 13.51 -47.53
CA LYS A 362 41.39 13.34 -48.99
C LYS A 362 42.37 12.22 -49.36
N LEU A 363 41.88 11.12 -49.90
CA LEU A 363 42.62 10.17 -50.68
C LEU A 363 41.94 10.08 -52.10
N ASN A 364 42.76 10.38 -53.11
CA ASN A 364 42.37 10.25 -54.55
C ASN A 364 41.10 10.98 -55.00
N GLY A 365 40.87 12.21 -54.54
CA GLY A 365 39.82 13.06 -55.09
C GLY A 365 38.37 12.70 -54.78
N GLN A 366 38.14 11.70 -53.94
CA GLN A 366 36.80 11.35 -53.43
C GLN A 366 36.70 11.56 -51.91
N VAL A 367 35.56 12.18 -51.49
CA VAL A 367 35.23 12.43 -50.09
C VAL A 367 34.47 11.20 -49.57
N PHE A 368 35.04 10.46 -48.62
CA PHE A 368 34.35 9.40 -47.90
C PHE A 368 34.00 9.89 -46.52
N THR A 369 32.71 9.97 -46.19
CA THR A 369 32.21 10.15 -44.84
C THR A 369 32.13 8.78 -44.18
N ALA A 370 33.05 8.47 -43.26
CA ALA A 370 32.94 7.29 -42.41
C ALA A 370 31.97 7.58 -41.24
N ILE A 371 30.80 7.00 -41.29
CA ILE A 371 29.93 6.89 -40.11
C ILE A 371 30.41 5.66 -39.29
N GLU A 372 31.15 5.91 -38.25
CA GLU A 372 31.43 4.87 -37.27
C GLU A 372 30.12 4.44 -36.63
N ARG A 373 29.69 3.22 -36.92
CA ARG A 373 28.58 2.57 -36.25
C ARG A 373 29.00 2.27 -34.81
N ALA A 374 28.52 3.07 -33.84
CA ALA A 374 28.50 2.64 -32.46
C ALA A 374 27.75 1.31 -32.37
N ALA A 375 28.38 0.30 -31.75
CA ALA A 375 27.86 -1.04 -31.61
C ALA A 375 26.52 -1.02 -30.88
N LEU A 376 25.43 -1.28 -31.60
CA LEU A 376 24.14 -1.60 -31.02
C LEU A 376 24.26 -2.93 -30.26
N PRO A 377 23.72 -3.04 -29.04
CA PRO A 377 23.69 -4.31 -28.33
C PRO A 377 22.90 -5.34 -29.12
N LYS A 378 23.41 -6.56 -29.16
CA LYS A 378 22.89 -7.69 -29.91
C LYS A 378 21.38 -7.86 -29.66
N ARG A 379 20.60 -7.92 -30.73
CA ARG A 379 19.19 -8.30 -30.77
C ARG A 379 19.01 -9.59 -29.96
N VAL A 380 18.18 -9.52 -28.91
CA VAL A 380 17.54 -10.69 -28.33
C VAL A 380 16.46 -11.13 -29.29
N VAL A 381 16.65 -12.27 -29.94
CA VAL A 381 15.65 -12.90 -30.80
C VAL A 381 14.64 -13.57 -29.88
N TYR A 382 13.42 -13.08 -29.84
CA TYR A 382 12.31 -13.82 -29.26
C TYR A 382 11.95 -14.93 -30.26
N SER A 383 12.26 -16.17 -29.93
CA SER A 383 11.72 -17.34 -30.62
C SER A 383 10.24 -17.50 -30.27
N ASP A 384 9.45 -17.76 -31.29
CA ASP A 384 8.03 -18.01 -31.36
C ASP A 384 7.38 -18.61 -30.10
N PHE A 385 6.48 -17.84 -29.47
CA PHE A 385 5.40 -18.36 -28.66
C PHE A 385 4.12 -18.40 -29.52
N ALA A 386 4.00 -19.47 -30.29
CA ALA A 386 2.73 -19.87 -30.87
C ALA A 386 2.34 -21.23 -30.30
N ALA A 387 1.08 -21.32 -29.91
CA ALA A 387 0.31 -22.50 -29.51
C ALA A 387 0.43 -22.95 -28.06
N THR A 388 -0.48 -22.45 -27.22
CA THR A 388 -1.57 -23.26 -26.62
C THR A 388 -2.55 -22.34 -25.89
N CYS A 389 -3.63 -21.98 -26.59
CA CYS A 389 -4.83 -21.42 -25.99
C CYS A 389 -5.57 -22.58 -25.29
N GLY A 390 -5.46 -22.68 -23.98
CA GLY A 390 -6.24 -23.58 -23.14
C GLY A 390 -6.62 -22.83 -21.88
N ASP A 391 -7.92 -22.60 -21.71
CA ASP A 391 -8.66 -22.19 -20.50
C ASP A 391 -7.93 -21.33 -19.46
N PHE A 392 -7.88 -20.02 -19.68
CA PHE A 392 -7.58 -19.03 -18.65
C PHE A 392 -8.80 -18.82 -17.75
N ARG A 393 -8.98 -19.67 -16.75
CA ARG A 393 -9.72 -19.29 -15.55
C ARG A 393 -8.76 -18.47 -14.66
N LEU A 394 -8.90 -17.15 -14.74
CA LEU A 394 -8.24 -16.21 -13.82
C LEU A 394 -8.63 -16.56 -12.37
N ARG A 395 -7.73 -17.20 -11.66
CA ARG A 395 -7.78 -17.24 -10.21
C ARG A 395 -7.32 -15.86 -9.70
N SER A 396 -8.26 -15.03 -9.30
CA SER A 396 -8.05 -13.73 -8.67
C SER A 396 -7.51 -13.89 -7.23
N GLN A 397 -6.26 -14.30 -7.08
CA GLN A 397 -5.63 -14.43 -5.76
C GLN A 397 -4.42 -13.51 -5.52
N CYS A 398 -4.05 -12.68 -6.49
CA CYS A 398 -2.90 -11.76 -6.32
C CYS A 398 -3.30 -10.27 -6.20
N VAL A 399 -4.59 -9.93 -6.19
CA VAL A 399 -5.06 -8.55 -6.06
C VAL A 399 -6.08 -8.47 -4.94
N ALA A 400 -5.63 -8.17 -3.74
CA ALA A 400 -6.39 -7.58 -2.64
C ALA A 400 -5.43 -7.05 -1.56
#